data_cc1c7499d5065dda352b51e1a544794b
#
_entry.id   cc1c7499d5065dda352b51e1a544794b
#
_cell.length_a   1.000
_cell.length_b   1.000
_cell.length_c   1.000
_cell.angle_alpha   90.00
_cell.angle_beta   90.00
_cell.angle_gamma   90.00
#
_symmetry.space_group_name_H-M   'P 1'
#
loop_
_entity.id
_entity.type
_entity.pdbx_description
1 polymer ?
#
loop_
_entity_poly.entity_id
_entity_poly.type
_entity_poly.pdbx_seq_one_letter_code
_entity_poly.pdbx_strand_id
1 'polypeptide(L)'
;RFPVMFDAYDPEYIELIREVALKEGIRLHEGVYAAITGPVFFTKSELRMLMVLGADSIGMSTVPEVIVARHRGMRVAGIAVITDIAIPDAGHHADEAEVLE
;
A
#
# COMPACT_ATOMS: atom_id res chain seq x y z
N ARG A 1 -9.98 2.78 23.23
CA ARG A 1 -8.64 2.22 23.32
C ARG A 1 -7.91 2.34 21.97
N PHE A 2 -6.67 2.73 22.02
CA PHE A 2 -5.88 2.96 20.80
C PHE A 2 -5.07 1.71 20.43
N PRO A 3 -5.24 1.17 19.21
CA PRO A 3 -4.38 0.08 18.74
C PRO A 3 -2.92 0.53 18.65
N VAL A 4 -2.00 -0.37 18.93
CA VAL A 4 -0.57 -0.12 18.78
C VAL A 4 -0.18 -0.48 17.36
N MET A 5 0.31 0.50 16.61
CA MET A 5 0.63 0.36 15.19
C MET A 5 2.13 0.37 14.89
N PHE A 6 2.97 0.46 15.91
CA PHE A 6 4.41 0.31 15.72
C PHE A 6 4.70 -1.12 15.25
N ASP A 7 5.44 -1.28 14.17
CA ASP A 7 5.63 -2.58 13.52
C ASP A 7 4.31 -3.27 13.19
N ALA A 8 3.37 -2.50 12.61
CA ALA A 8 2.07 -3.03 12.22
C ALA A 8 2.18 -4.25 11.30
N TYR A 9 3.17 -4.24 10.41
CA TYR A 9 3.50 -5.39 9.57
C TYR A 9 4.64 -6.15 10.20
N ASP A 10 4.49 -7.46 10.30
CA ASP A 10 5.41 -8.32 11.02
C ASP A 10 6.74 -8.46 10.26
N PRO A 11 7.88 -8.07 10.86
CA PRO A 11 9.19 -8.18 10.20
C PRO A 11 9.56 -9.61 9.79
N GLU A 12 9.18 -10.60 10.59
CA GLU A 12 9.47 -12.00 10.25
C GLU A 12 8.67 -12.45 9.02
N TYR A 13 7.43 -12.01 8.90
CA TYR A 13 6.61 -12.32 7.72
C TYR A 13 7.15 -11.62 6.48
N ILE A 14 7.62 -10.39 6.62
CA ILE A 14 8.23 -9.67 5.51
C ILE A 14 9.47 -10.42 5.01
N GLU A 15 10.31 -10.88 5.92
CA GLU A 15 11.50 -11.66 5.57
C GLU A 15 11.13 -12.97 4.88
N LEU A 16 10.10 -13.66 5.37
CA LEU A 16 9.61 -14.88 4.74
C LEU A 16 9.12 -14.63 3.32
N ILE A 17 8.40 -13.54 3.11
CA ILE A 17 7.92 -13.15 1.77
C ILE A 17 9.11 -12.89 0.85
N ARG A 18 10.14 -12.19 1.32
CA ARG A 18 11.36 -11.97 0.53
C ARG A 18 12.00 -13.28 0.10
N GLU A 19 12.15 -14.22 1.03
CA GLU A 19 12.76 -15.52 0.75
C GLU A 19 11.96 -16.31 -0.27
N VAL A 20 10.65 -16.37 -0.12
CA VAL A 20 9.78 -17.09 -1.05
C VAL A 20 9.81 -16.44 -2.43
N ALA A 21 9.78 -15.12 -2.50
CA ALA A 21 9.83 -14.40 -3.76
C ALA A 21 11.14 -14.66 -4.50
N LEU A 22 12.26 -14.64 -3.78
CA LEU A 22 13.56 -14.93 -4.36
C LEU A 22 13.62 -16.35 -4.92
N LYS A 23 13.09 -17.30 -4.16
CA LYS A 23 13.05 -18.71 -4.56
C LYS A 23 12.19 -18.95 -5.80
N GLU A 24 11.08 -18.23 -5.89
CA GLU A 24 10.13 -18.36 -7.00
C GLU A 24 10.45 -17.43 -8.18
N GLY A 25 11.49 -16.63 -8.09
CA GLY A 25 11.88 -15.70 -9.15
C GLY A 25 10.92 -14.52 -9.31
N ILE A 26 10.22 -14.14 -8.26
CA ILE A 26 9.29 -13.01 -8.26
C ILE A 26 10.02 -11.76 -7.79
N ARG A 27 9.94 -10.69 -8.59
CA ARG A 27 10.48 -9.40 -8.17
C ARG A 27 9.53 -8.71 -7.22
N LEU A 28 10.01 -8.38 -6.03
CA LEU A 28 9.27 -7.61 -5.05
C LEU A 28 9.96 -6.29 -4.76
N HIS A 29 9.16 -5.28 -4.48
CA HIS A 29 9.62 -4.00 -3.98
C HIS A 29 9.01 -3.79 -2.59
N GLU A 30 9.73 -3.10 -1.73
CA GLU A 30 9.23 -2.73 -0.42
C GLU A 30 9.05 -1.24 -0.34
N GLY A 31 8.03 -0.82 0.36
CA GLY A 31 7.77 0.61 0.51
C GLY A 31 6.64 0.89 1.46
N VAL A 32 6.23 2.13 1.50
CA VAL A 32 5.18 2.64 2.35
C VAL A 32 3.89 2.75 1.55
N TYR A 33 2.86 2.07 2.03
CA TYR A 33 1.50 2.16 1.47
C TYR A 33 0.72 3.20 2.27
N ALA A 34 0.19 4.19 1.58
CA ALA A 34 -0.68 5.19 2.18
C ALA A 34 -2.13 4.90 1.78
N ALA A 35 -3.01 4.87 2.75
CA ALA A 35 -4.43 4.67 2.51
C ALA A 35 -5.17 5.98 2.61
N ILE A 36 -6.10 6.19 1.70
CA ILE A 36 -7.03 7.31 1.77
C ILE A 36 -8.47 6.78 1.68
N THR A 37 -9.42 7.64 1.97
CA THR A 37 -10.82 7.21 2.05
C THR A 37 -11.46 6.93 0.69
N GLY A 38 -11.03 7.59 -0.38
CA GLY A 38 -11.72 7.42 -1.65
C GLY A 38 -13.17 7.95 -1.61
N PRO A 39 -14.05 7.56 -2.51
CA PRO A 39 -13.87 6.64 -3.64
C PRO A 39 -13.42 7.31 -4.94
N VAL A 40 -12.81 8.46 -4.90
CA VAL A 40 -12.36 9.21 -6.07
C VAL A 40 -10.85 9.11 -6.23
N PHE A 41 -10.39 9.27 -7.46
CA PHE A 41 -8.97 9.34 -7.73
C PHE A 41 -8.38 10.67 -7.22
N PHE A 42 -7.09 10.67 -7.01
CA PHE A 42 -6.37 11.76 -6.36
C PHE A 42 -6.21 12.97 -7.26
N THR A 43 -6.21 14.16 -6.67
CA THR A 43 -5.74 15.36 -7.36
C THR A 43 -4.21 15.35 -7.43
N LYS A 44 -3.65 16.14 -8.33
CA LYS A 44 -2.19 16.29 -8.44
C LYS A 44 -1.57 16.79 -7.14
N SER A 45 -2.24 17.71 -6.47
CA SER A 45 -1.75 18.25 -5.17
C SER A 45 -1.76 17.21 -4.08
N GLU A 46 -2.78 16.36 -4.03
CA GLU A 46 -2.83 15.26 -3.08
C GLU A 46 -1.69 14.26 -3.32
N LEU A 47 -1.40 13.95 -4.58
CA LEU A 47 -0.28 13.06 -4.91
C LEU A 47 1.05 13.65 -4.46
N ARG A 48 1.28 14.95 -4.71
CA ARG A 48 2.50 15.63 -4.25
C ARG A 48 2.62 15.60 -2.72
N MET A 49 1.51 15.85 -2.02
CA MET A 49 1.49 15.82 -0.56
C MET A 49 1.90 14.45 -0.04
N LEU A 50 1.33 13.38 -0.60
CA LEU A 50 1.64 12.02 -0.17
C LEU A 50 3.09 11.64 -0.47
N MET A 51 3.63 12.08 -1.60
CA MET A 51 5.04 11.87 -1.93
C MET A 51 5.96 12.56 -0.93
N VAL A 52 5.64 13.79 -0.54
CA VAL A 52 6.42 14.53 0.48
C VAL A 52 6.35 13.81 1.82
N LEU A 53 5.21 13.22 2.16
CA LEU A 53 5.04 12.46 3.41
C LEU A 53 5.74 11.10 3.38
N GLY A 54 6.27 10.68 2.25
CA GLY A 54 7.04 9.45 2.15
C GLY A 54 6.27 8.23 1.65
N ALA A 55 5.11 8.44 1.05
CA ALA A 55 4.35 7.32 0.47
C ALA A 55 4.98 6.84 -0.83
N ASP A 56 5.06 5.53 -0.98
CA ASP A 56 5.55 4.88 -2.21
C ASP A 56 4.39 4.33 -3.05
N SER A 57 3.31 3.95 -2.40
CA SER A 57 2.08 3.50 -3.06
C SER A 57 0.88 4.02 -2.29
N ILE A 58 -0.26 4.06 -2.97
CA ILE A 58 -1.50 4.59 -2.40
C ILE A 58 -2.67 3.72 -2.81
N GLY A 59 -3.67 3.68 -1.95
CA GLY A 59 -4.90 2.96 -2.21
C GLY A 59 -5.97 3.33 -1.20
N MET A 60 -7.09 2.63 -1.27
CA MET A 60 -8.29 2.93 -0.48
C MET A 60 -8.64 1.80 0.49
N SER A 61 -7.78 0.81 0.63
CA SER A 61 -8.05 -0.38 1.43
C SER A 61 -6.86 -0.76 2.31
N THR A 62 -6.84 -1.98 2.79
CA THR A 62 -5.75 -2.61 3.54
C THR A 62 -5.59 -2.07 4.95
N VAL A 63 -5.43 -0.76 5.13
CA VAL A 63 -5.11 -0.17 6.44
C VAL A 63 -6.21 -0.39 7.48
N PRO A 64 -7.50 -0.21 7.18
CA PRO A 64 -8.54 -0.51 8.18
C PRO A 64 -8.50 -1.95 8.66
N GLU A 65 -8.27 -2.90 7.77
CA GLU A 65 -8.17 -4.32 8.10
C GLU A 65 -6.94 -4.60 8.95
N VAL A 66 -5.83 -3.95 8.67
CA VAL A 66 -4.59 -4.09 9.45
C VAL A 66 -4.78 -3.54 10.86
N ILE A 67 -5.42 -2.40 11.01
CA ILE A 67 -5.70 -1.81 12.33
C ILE A 67 -6.51 -2.78 13.19
N VAL A 68 -7.57 -3.34 12.64
CA VAL A 68 -8.41 -4.29 13.36
C VAL A 68 -7.64 -5.56 13.70
N ALA A 69 -6.88 -6.09 12.75
CA ALA A 69 -6.09 -7.30 12.96
C ALA A 69 -5.05 -7.09 14.07
N ARG A 70 -4.35 -5.98 14.06
CA ARG A 70 -3.35 -5.67 15.11
C ARG A 70 -4.00 -5.47 16.47
N HIS A 71 -5.16 -4.86 16.52
CA HIS A 71 -5.91 -4.71 17.78
C HIS A 71 -6.28 -6.07 18.37
N ARG A 72 -6.50 -7.06 17.53
CA ARG A 72 -6.80 -8.44 17.94
C ARG A 72 -5.56 -9.28 18.21
N GLY A 73 -4.38 -8.72 18.09
CA GLY A 73 -3.13 -9.43 18.34
C GLY A 73 -2.67 -10.31 17.17
N MET A 74 -3.23 -10.14 16.00
CA MET A 74 -2.83 -10.90 14.82
C MET A 74 -1.53 -10.38 14.23
N ARG A 75 -0.72 -11.28 13.71
CA ARG A 75 0.47 -10.92 12.92
C ARG A 75 0.03 -10.67 11.48
N VAL A 76 0.55 -9.61 10.88
CA VAL A 76 0.07 -9.14 9.57
C VAL A 76 1.22 -8.94 8.62
N ALA A 77 1.01 -9.31 7.36
CA ALA A 77 1.85 -8.91 6.23
C ALA A 77 0.94 -8.39 5.13
N GLY A 78 1.41 -7.42 4.38
CA GLY A 78 0.65 -6.83 3.28
C GLY A 78 1.39 -6.93 1.97
N ILE A 79 0.66 -7.28 0.92
CA ILE A 79 1.17 -7.29 -0.45
C ILE A 79 0.18 -6.50 -1.29
N ALA A 80 0.70 -5.52 -2.04
CA ALA A 80 -0.12 -4.72 -2.93
C ALA A 80 0.31 -4.94 -4.37
N VAL A 81 -0.67 -5.08 -5.26
CA VAL A 81 -0.43 -5.14 -6.70
C VAL A 81 -0.60 -3.74 -7.27
N ILE A 82 0.44 -3.24 -7.92
CA ILE A 82 0.41 -1.90 -8.50
C ILE A 82 -0.22 -1.98 -9.89
N THR A 83 -1.33 -1.27 -10.07
CA THR A 83 -2.09 -1.29 -11.32
C THR A 83 -1.90 -0.05 -12.17
N ASP A 84 -1.36 1.02 -11.60
CA ASP A 84 -1.15 2.29 -12.30
C ASP A 84 -0.02 3.06 -11.64
N ILE A 85 0.62 3.92 -12.39
CA ILE A 85 1.65 4.82 -11.89
C ILE A 85 1.07 6.23 -11.83
N ALA A 86 0.95 6.77 -10.62
CA ALA A 86 0.41 8.09 -10.39
C ALA A 86 1.54 9.12 -10.32
N ILE A 87 1.66 9.93 -11.36
CA ILE A 87 2.68 11.00 -11.43
C ILE A 87 1.95 12.33 -11.35
N PRO A 88 2.26 13.19 -10.34
CA PRO A 88 1.51 14.44 -10.14
C PRO A 88 1.44 15.34 -11.35
N ASP A 89 2.49 15.38 -12.16
CA ASP A 89 2.56 16.24 -13.33
C ASP A 89 2.18 15.55 -14.64
N ALA A 90 1.76 14.29 -14.59
CA ALA A 90 1.25 13.57 -15.75
C ALA A 90 -0.14 14.07 -16.11
N GLY A 91 -0.45 14.10 -17.41
CA GLY A 91 -1.76 14.53 -17.87
C GLY A 91 -2.85 13.47 -17.79
N HIS A 92 -2.54 12.27 -17.32
CA HIS A 92 -3.44 11.13 -17.38
C HIS A 92 -3.33 10.23 -16.15
N HIS A 93 -4.49 9.74 -15.72
CA HIS A 93 -4.62 8.67 -14.75
C HIS A 93 -5.41 7.53 -15.38
N ALA A 94 -5.16 6.30 -14.92
CA ALA A 94 -6.03 5.19 -15.25
C ALA A 94 -7.43 5.44 -14.71
N ASP A 95 -8.45 5.16 -15.51
CA ASP A 95 -9.82 5.14 -15.03
C ASP A 95 -10.19 3.74 -14.55
N GLU A 96 -11.41 3.59 -14.04
CA GLU A 96 -11.86 2.30 -13.51
C GLU A 96 -11.85 1.20 -14.58
N ALA A 97 -12.22 1.53 -15.81
CA ALA A 97 -12.23 0.55 -16.90
C ALA A 97 -10.81 0.07 -17.22
N GLU A 98 -9.82 0.97 -17.24
CA GLU A 98 -8.42 0.60 -17.46
C GLU A 98 -7.90 -0.33 -16.37
N VAL A 99 -8.26 -0.07 -15.12
CA VAL A 99 -7.81 -0.89 -13.99
C VAL A 99 -8.43 -2.29 -14.02
N LEU A 100 -9.68 -2.38 -14.47
CA LEU A 100 -10.40 -3.67 -14.51
C LEU A 100 -10.03 -4.55 -15.71
N GLU A 101 -9.40 -4.00 -16.71
CA GLU A 101 -8.91 -4.76 -17.86
C GLU A 101 -7.65 -5.55 -17.52
#